data_dda8d079b862033f1cd8b38a39483964
#
_entry.id   dda8d079b862033f1cd8b38a39483964
#
_cell.length_a   1.000
_cell.length_b   1.000
_cell.length_c   1.000
_cell.angle_alpha   90.00
_cell.angle_beta   90.00
_cell.angle_gamma   90.00
#
_symmetry.space_group_name_H-M   'P 1'
#
loop_
_entity.id
_entity.type
_entity.pdbx_description
1 polymer ?
#
loop_
_entity_poly.entity_id
_entity_poly.type
_entity_poly.pdbx_seq_one_letter_code
_entity_poly.pdbx_strand_id
1 'polypeptide(L)'
;SFDQAVKLKDQLVTSAVQSVQNVTFPALTRIGDDACRFAESYRQIVMLVAYVLFPVMMGLSAIAPDLFATLLGAKWMSAVPYLEVICLVGLFYPVAMVAFTVLKVRSDGGIILRIELIKKGLMTAVFVATIPVGVQAVVWGLVVIAFCEMAVNVGASMRFTVLRIGRLVRTLLPIAAVTAAMYGAVRAVLLFLPFDGVLRLMIEIGVGAGVYVLLSAMFRLEAFRETVALVRRQFLRSAQSSSSTM
;
A
#
# COMPACT_ATOMS: atom_id res chain seq x y z
N SER A 1 17.42 -16.13 15.97
CA SER A 1 17.27 -15.87 14.52
C SER A 1 15.84 -15.49 14.08
N PHE A 2 14.78 -15.97 14.75
CA PHE A 2 13.40 -15.58 14.46
C PHE A 2 13.15 -14.08 14.76
N ASP A 3 13.65 -13.59 15.90
CA ASP A 3 13.53 -12.19 16.29
C ASP A 3 14.21 -11.21 15.32
N GLN A 4 15.27 -11.63 14.63
CA GLN A 4 15.95 -10.78 13.66
C GLN A 4 15.14 -10.63 12.36
N ALA A 5 14.50 -11.69 11.88
CA ALA A 5 13.63 -11.63 10.70
C ALA A 5 12.37 -10.78 10.96
N VAL A 6 11.77 -10.91 12.16
CA VAL A 6 10.65 -10.07 12.57
C VAL A 6 11.06 -8.61 12.68
N LYS A 7 12.20 -8.31 13.28
CA LYS A 7 12.73 -6.93 13.40
C LYS A 7 13.05 -6.32 12.03
N LEU A 8 13.64 -7.08 11.10
CA LEU A 8 13.91 -6.59 9.74
C LEU A 8 12.62 -6.25 8.98
N LYS A 9 11.62 -7.15 9.07
CA LYS A 9 10.30 -6.92 8.48
C LYS A 9 9.63 -5.67 9.06
N ASP A 10 9.59 -5.56 10.40
CA ASP A 10 8.98 -4.43 11.08
C ASP A 10 9.72 -3.13 10.77
N GLN A 11 11.04 -3.17 10.65
CA GLN A 11 11.84 -1.99 10.33
C GLN A 11 11.63 -1.52 8.88
N LEU A 12 11.52 -2.43 7.91
CA LEU A 12 11.25 -2.09 6.51
C LEU A 12 9.83 -1.53 6.31
N VAL A 13 8.82 -2.20 6.89
CA VAL A 13 7.43 -1.75 6.82
C VAL A 13 7.26 -0.43 7.56
N THR A 14 7.81 -0.31 8.77
CA THR A 14 7.71 0.90 9.57
C THR A 14 8.43 2.08 8.91
N SER A 15 9.60 1.85 8.29
CA SER A 15 10.35 2.90 7.57
C SER A 15 9.60 3.40 6.33
N ALA A 16 9.01 2.50 5.55
CA ALA A 16 8.19 2.87 4.39
C ALA A 16 6.95 3.68 4.80
N VAL A 17 6.26 3.22 5.86
CA VAL A 17 5.09 3.88 6.44
C VAL A 17 5.42 5.24 7.01
N GLN A 18 6.50 5.35 7.80
CA GLN A 18 6.94 6.62 8.36
C GLN A 18 7.36 7.61 7.27
N SER A 19 8.01 7.14 6.22
CA SER A 19 8.38 7.98 5.07
C SER A 19 7.15 8.61 4.41
N VAL A 20 6.09 7.83 4.23
CA VAL A 20 4.82 8.35 3.69
C VAL A 20 4.17 9.34 4.67
N GLN A 21 4.14 9.05 5.97
CA GLN A 21 3.57 9.96 6.96
C GLN A 21 4.36 11.27 7.06
N ASN A 22 5.68 11.20 7.06
CA ASN A 22 6.56 12.37 7.16
C ASN A 22 6.40 13.34 5.97
N VAL A 23 5.98 12.85 4.82
CA VAL A 23 5.69 13.68 3.64
C VAL A 23 4.24 14.13 3.60
N THR A 24 3.30 13.26 3.97
CA THR A 24 1.86 13.52 3.87
C THR A 24 1.39 14.56 4.88
N PHE A 25 1.84 14.47 6.13
CA PHE A 25 1.39 15.37 7.19
C PHE A 25 1.80 16.83 6.92
N PRO A 26 3.08 17.16 6.63
CA PRO A 26 3.45 18.55 6.32
C PRO A 26 2.83 19.07 5.01
N ALA A 27 2.61 18.18 4.03
CA ALA A 27 1.96 18.58 2.78
C ALA A 27 0.51 19.03 2.99
N LEU A 28 -0.23 18.33 3.83
CA LEU A 28 -1.62 18.67 4.15
C LEU A 28 -1.76 19.88 5.09
N THR A 29 -0.84 20.04 6.06
CA THR A 29 -0.88 21.16 7.01
C THR A 29 -0.55 22.51 6.35
N ARG A 30 0.27 22.53 5.30
CA ARG A 30 0.66 23.77 4.60
C ARG A 30 -0.42 24.39 3.71
N ILE A 31 -1.48 23.64 3.40
CA ILE A 31 -2.52 24.08 2.44
C ILE A 31 -3.49 25.08 3.06
N GLY A 32 -3.51 25.22 4.40
CA GLY A 32 -4.38 26.16 5.09
C GLY A 32 -5.88 25.84 4.91
N ASP A 33 -6.73 26.89 4.80
CA ASP A 33 -8.19 26.76 4.82
C ASP A 33 -8.86 26.54 3.46
N ASP A 34 -8.09 26.46 2.37
CA ASP A 34 -8.65 26.19 1.04
C ASP A 34 -9.14 24.73 0.95
N ALA A 35 -10.44 24.53 1.14
CA ALA A 35 -11.07 23.22 1.16
C ALA A 35 -10.93 22.46 -0.17
N CYS A 36 -10.92 23.15 -1.32
CA CYS A 36 -10.78 22.54 -2.62
C CYS A 36 -9.35 22.04 -2.87
N ARG A 37 -8.36 22.87 -2.55
CA ARG A 37 -6.95 22.49 -2.65
C ARG A 37 -6.61 21.36 -1.69
N PHE A 38 -7.16 21.38 -0.48
CA PHE A 38 -6.98 20.33 0.51
C PHE A 38 -7.53 18.99 0.00
N ALA A 39 -8.76 18.99 -0.52
CA ALA A 39 -9.40 17.79 -1.07
C ALA A 39 -8.62 17.21 -2.25
N GLU A 40 -8.11 18.07 -3.14
CA GLU A 40 -7.31 17.63 -4.28
C GLU A 40 -5.95 17.07 -3.85
N SER A 41 -5.27 17.70 -2.91
CA SER A 41 -4.00 17.18 -2.35
C SER A 41 -4.20 15.86 -1.63
N TYR A 42 -5.30 15.71 -0.88
CA TYR A 42 -5.66 14.43 -0.26
C TYR A 42 -5.81 13.34 -1.33
N ARG A 43 -6.58 13.60 -2.40
CA ARG A 43 -6.77 12.68 -3.51
C ARG A 43 -5.43 12.28 -4.16
N GLN A 44 -4.58 13.27 -4.46
CA GLN A 44 -3.27 13.04 -5.08
C GLN A 44 -2.34 12.21 -4.21
N ILE A 45 -2.29 12.46 -2.90
CA ILE A 45 -1.47 11.68 -1.98
C ILE A 45 -1.95 10.24 -1.93
N VAL A 46 -3.25 9.98 -1.78
CA VAL A 46 -3.81 8.62 -1.80
C VAL A 46 -3.48 7.93 -3.11
N MET A 47 -3.63 8.62 -4.24
CA MET A 47 -3.33 8.12 -5.57
C MET A 47 -1.85 7.70 -5.70
N LEU A 48 -0.92 8.56 -5.32
CA LEU A 48 0.52 8.29 -5.42
C LEU A 48 0.96 7.15 -4.52
N VAL A 49 0.46 7.14 -3.28
CA VAL A 49 0.79 6.07 -2.30
C VAL A 49 0.22 4.73 -2.76
N ALA A 50 -1.02 4.70 -3.23
CA ALA A 50 -1.62 3.49 -3.78
C ALA A 50 -0.90 3.02 -5.05
N TYR A 51 -0.50 3.94 -5.93
CA TYR A 51 0.21 3.63 -7.17
C TYR A 51 1.53 2.88 -6.92
N VAL A 52 2.23 3.18 -5.82
CA VAL A 52 3.48 2.50 -5.44
C VAL A 52 3.21 1.23 -4.63
N LEU A 53 2.35 1.30 -3.62
CA LEU A 53 2.18 0.20 -2.67
C LEU A 53 1.32 -0.95 -3.21
N PHE A 54 0.33 -0.69 -4.05
CA PHE A 54 -0.51 -1.76 -4.60
C PHE A 54 0.29 -2.77 -5.43
N PRO A 55 1.10 -2.34 -6.43
CA PRO A 55 1.90 -3.30 -7.19
C PRO A 55 2.97 -4.00 -6.34
N VAL A 56 3.57 -3.31 -5.35
CA VAL A 56 4.55 -3.91 -4.45
C VAL A 56 3.91 -5.03 -3.61
N MET A 57 2.74 -4.79 -3.01
CA MET A 57 2.05 -5.79 -2.19
C MET A 57 1.53 -6.96 -3.02
N MET A 58 0.88 -6.68 -4.15
CA MET A 58 0.36 -7.73 -5.02
C MET A 58 1.49 -8.46 -5.77
N GLY A 59 2.56 -7.78 -6.13
CA GLY A 59 3.75 -8.38 -6.69
C GLY A 59 4.41 -9.35 -5.71
N LEU A 60 4.59 -8.92 -4.44
CA LEU A 60 5.10 -9.77 -3.38
C LEU A 60 4.21 -11.00 -3.15
N SER A 61 2.89 -10.83 -3.16
CA SER A 61 1.94 -11.94 -3.08
C SER A 61 2.07 -12.89 -4.29
N ALA A 62 2.27 -12.37 -5.49
CA ALA A 62 2.40 -13.20 -6.69
C ALA A 62 3.64 -14.08 -6.70
N ILE A 63 4.79 -13.52 -6.28
CA ILE A 63 6.08 -14.21 -6.24
C ILE A 63 6.33 -14.98 -4.93
N ALA A 64 5.42 -14.93 -3.96
CA ALA A 64 5.61 -15.51 -2.62
C ALA A 64 6.07 -16.98 -2.63
N PRO A 65 5.50 -17.89 -3.44
CA PRO A 65 5.94 -19.28 -3.48
C PRO A 65 7.43 -19.42 -3.85
N ASP A 66 7.86 -18.75 -4.92
CA ASP A 66 9.24 -18.85 -5.42
C ASP A 66 10.22 -18.09 -4.53
N LEU A 67 9.78 -16.98 -3.94
CA LEU A 67 10.56 -16.25 -2.94
C LEU A 67 10.88 -17.14 -1.72
N PHE A 68 9.87 -17.85 -1.20
CA PHE A 68 10.06 -18.73 -0.06
C PHE A 68 10.87 -19.97 -0.43
N ALA A 69 10.60 -20.59 -1.57
CA ALA A 69 11.37 -21.76 -2.03
C ALA A 69 12.86 -21.42 -2.20
N THR A 70 13.16 -20.25 -2.78
CA THR A 70 14.52 -19.85 -3.15
C THR A 70 15.33 -19.30 -1.97
N LEU A 71 14.72 -18.45 -1.12
CA LEU A 71 15.44 -17.73 -0.05
C LEU A 71 15.36 -18.42 1.30
N LEU A 72 14.25 -19.09 1.61
CA LEU A 72 13.98 -19.65 2.94
C LEU A 72 13.97 -21.17 2.95
N GLY A 73 13.80 -21.81 1.78
CA GLY A 73 13.75 -23.24 1.60
C GLY A 73 12.39 -23.87 1.91
N ALA A 74 12.25 -25.15 1.57
CA ALA A 74 10.99 -25.92 1.60
C ALA A 74 10.27 -25.92 2.97
N LYS A 75 11.01 -25.78 4.07
CA LYS A 75 10.45 -25.74 5.43
C LYS A 75 9.46 -24.58 5.64
N TRP A 76 9.58 -23.52 4.86
CA TRP A 76 8.78 -22.31 5.01
C TRP A 76 7.60 -22.20 4.02
N MET A 77 7.43 -23.20 3.16
CA MET A 77 6.33 -23.20 2.17
C MET A 77 4.94 -23.14 2.80
N SER A 78 4.78 -23.69 4.01
CA SER A 78 3.51 -23.59 4.76
C SER A 78 3.14 -22.15 5.17
N ALA A 79 4.10 -21.21 5.13
CA ALA A 79 3.86 -19.81 5.45
C ALA A 79 3.43 -18.97 4.24
N VAL A 80 3.55 -19.47 3.03
CA VAL A 80 3.18 -18.78 1.78
C VAL A 80 1.73 -18.31 1.79
N PRO A 81 0.70 -19.13 2.12
CA PRO A 81 -0.68 -18.68 2.14
C PRO A 81 -0.93 -17.52 3.12
N TYR A 82 -0.20 -17.49 4.22
CA TYR A 82 -0.30 -16.41 5.19
C TYR A 82 0.27 -15.11 4.65
N LEU A 83 1.41 -15.16 3.95
CA LEU A 83 2.02 -13.98 3.31
C LEU A 83 1.09 -13.43 2.22
N GLU A 84 0.51 -14.29 1.38
CA GLU A 84 -0.43 -13.87 0.32
C GLU A 84 -1.61 -13.09 0.92
N VAL A 85 -2.20 -13.57 2.01
CA VAL A 85 -3.31 -12.88 2.69
C VAL A 85 -2.84 -11.59 3.37
N ILE A 86 -1.66 -11.56 3.99
CA ILE A 86 -1.10 -10.35 4.61
C ILE A 86 -0.83 -9.27 3.57
N CYS A 87 -0.43 -9.63 2.35
CA CYS A 87 -0.28 -8.67 1.25
C CYS A 87 -1.60 -7.97 0.90
N LEU A 88 -2.76 -8.65 1.03
CA LEU A 88 -4.08 -8.01 0.86
C LEU A 88 -4.35 -6.94 1.92
N VAL A 89 -3.92 -7.16 3.17
CA VAL A 89 -3.98 -6.13 4.22
C VAL A 89 -3.23 -4.88 3.79
N GLY A 90 -2.08 -5.07 3.12
CA GLY A 90 -1.24 -3.99 2.59
C GLY A 90 -1.93 -3.09 1.55
N LEU A 91 -3.00 -3.54 0.90
CA LEU A 91 -3.77 -2.71 -0.03
C LEU A 91 -4.65 -1.68 0.68
N PHE A 92 -5.21 -2.03 1.84
CA PHE A 92 -6.11 -1.15 2.58
C PHE A 92 -5.36 -0.13 3.44
N TYR A 93 -4.19 -0.52 3.92
CA TYR A 93 -3.41 0.25 4.87
C TYR A 93 -3.03 1.67 4.38
N PRO A 94 -2.49 1.90 3.16
CA PRO A 94 -2.10 3.23 2.72
C PRO A 94 -3.28 4.19 2.62
N VAL A 95 -4.43 3.72 2.17
CA VAL A 95 -5.65 4.52 2.08
C VAL A 95 -6.14 4.90 3.47
N ALA A 96 -6.18 3.92 4.39
CA ALA A 96 -6.56 4.14 5.79
C ALA A 96 -5.65 5.16 6.48
N MET A 97 -4.34 5.08 6.23
CA MET A 97 -3.33 5.94 6.84
C MET A 97 -3.43 7.39 6.38
N VAL A 98 -3.60 7.63 5.07
CA VAL A 98 -3.77 8.99 4.54
C VAL A 98 -5.09 9.58 5.03
N ALA A 99 -6.19 8.80 5.05
CA ALA A 99 -7.46 9.23 5.62
C ALA A 99 -7.35 9.61 7.09
N PHE A 100 -6.60 8.83 7.89
CA PHE A 100 -6.35 9.12 9.29
C PHE A 100 -5.50 10.39 9.48
N THR A 101 -4.57 10.67 8.56
CA THR A 101 -3.79 11.93 8.59
C THR A 101 -4.70 13.13 8.36
N VAL A 102 -5.71 13.04 7.49
CA VAL A 102 -6.73 14.10 7.33
C VAL A 102 -7.45 14.36 8.64
N LEU A 103 -7.83 13.30 9.37
CA LEU A 103 -8.46 13.44 10.69
C LEU A 103 -7.54 14.14 11.69
N LYS A 104 -6.25 13.80 11.74
CA LYS A 104 -5.26 14.45 12.61
C LYS A 104 -5.10 15.94 12.31
N VAL A 105 -5.24 16.34 11.06
CA VAL A 105 -5.08 17.76 10.64
C VAL A 105 -6.34 18.58 10.86
N ARG A 106 -7.52 17.98 10.72
CA ARG A 106 -8.80 18.72 10.63
C ARG A 106 -9.79 18.43 11.76
N SER A 107 -9.56 17.42 12.61
CA SER A 107 -10.49 17.07 13.68
C SER A 107 -9.90 17.27 15.06
N ASP A 108 -10.78 17.35 16.06
CA ASP A 108 -10.41 17.44 17.46
C ASP A 108 -9.96 16.08 18.01
N GLY A 109 -9.10 16.10 19.05
CA GLY A 109 -8.59 14.89 19.69
C GLY A 109 -9.69 13.96 20.21
N GLY A 110 -10.84 14.50 20.63
CA GLY A 110 -11.98 13.71 21.08
C GLY A 110 -12.60 12.84 19.98
N ILE A 111 -12.64 13.31 18.74
CA ILE A 111 -13.13 12.55 17.58
C ILE A 111 -12.15 11.42 17.25
N ILE A 112 -10.84 11.74 17.25
CA ILE A 112 -9.79 10.74 17.03
C ILE A 112 -9.88 9.61 18.06
N LEU A 113 -10.03 9.96 19.36
CA LEU A 113 -10.16 8.97 20.42
C LEU A 113 -11.36 8.05 20.23
N ARG A 114 -12.53 8.60 19.85
CA ARG A 114 -13.74 7.79 19.57
C ARG A 114 -13.53 6.83 18.41
N ILE A 115 -12.90 7.29 17.33
CA ILE A 115 -12.59 6.47 16.16
C ILE A 115 -11.63 5.34 16.56
N GLU A 116 -10.57 5.65 17.32
CA GLU A 116 -9.62 4.65 17.80
C GLU A 116 -10.28 3.62 18.73
N LEU A 117 -11.17 4.04 19.62
CA LEU A 117 -11.93 3.12 20.48
C LEU A 117 -12.81 2.17 19.65
N ILE A 118 -13.52 2.68 18.64
CA ILE A 118 -14.34 1.86 17.75
C ILE A 118 -13.47 0.83 17.01
N LYS A 119 -12.34 1.25 16.47
CA LYS A 119 -11.40 0.36 15.76
C LYS A 119 -10.83 -0.71 16.70
N LYS A 120 -10.43 -0.34 17.92
CA LYS A 120 -9.93 -1.30 18.91
C LYS A 120 -11.01 -2.28 19.36
N GLY A 121 -12.23 -1.82 19.59
CA GLY A 121 -13.37 -2.69 19.88
C GLY A 121 -13.64 -3.69 18.74
N LEU A 122 -13.64 -3.23 17.50
CA LEU A 122 -13.81 -4.08 16.33
C LEU A 122 -12.68 -5.11 16.19
N MET A 123 -11.43 -4.66 16.37
CA MET A 123 -10.25 -5.54 16.34
C MET A 123 -10.38 -6.65 17.40
N THR A 124 -10.74 -6.28 18.62
CA THR A 124 -10.94 -7.24 19.72
C THR A 124 -12.06 -8.23 19.38
N ALA A 125 -13.19 -7.76 18.86
CA ALA A 125 -14.31 -8.62 18.48
C ALA A 125 -13.91 -9.64 17.38
N VAL A 126 -13.18 -9.20 16.35
CA VAL A 126 -12.70 -10.09 15.29
C VAL A 126 -11.72 -11.12 15.84
N PHE A 127 -10.76 -10.75 16.71
CA PHE A 127 -9.85 -11.70 17.30
C PHE A 127 -10.55 -12.71 18.20
N VAL A 128 -11.50 -12.28 19.04
CA VAL A 128 -12.28 -13.19 19.89
C VAL A 128 -13.07 -14.20 19.04
N ALA A 129 -13.58 -13.77 17.88
CA ALA A 129 -14.31 -14.65 16.97
C ALA A 129 -13.40 -15.61 16.19
N THR A 130 -12.17 -15.18 15.84
CA THR A 130 -11.29 -15.93 14.92
C THR A 130 -10.31 -16.85 15.63
N ILE A 131 -9.83 -16.49 16.84
CA ILE A 131 -8.86 -17.30 17.59
C ILE A 131 -9.35 -18.74 17.83
N PRO A 132 -10.61 -19.00 18.24
CA PRO A 132 -11.09 -20.37 18.44
C PRO A 132 -11.15 -21.21 17.16
N VAL A 133 -11.26 -20.55 15.99
CA VAL A 133 -11.38 -21.23 14.68
C VAL A 133 -10.02 -21.66 14.15
N GLY A 134 -8.93 -20.98 14.52
CA GLY A 134 -7.57 -21.30 14.15
C GLY A 134 -6.81 -20.20 13.41
N VAL A 135 -5.52 -20.45 13.16
CA VAL A 135 -4.58 -19.45 12.60
C VAL A 135 -5.05 -18.90 11.25
N GLN A 136 -5.60 -19.74 10.37
CA GLN A 136 -6.09 -19.31 9.07
C GLN A 136 -7.24 -18.28 9.20
N ALA A 137 -8.16 -18.50 10.15
CA ALA A 137 -9.25 -17.57 10.43
C ALA A 137 -8.72 -16.24 11.00
N VAL A 138 -7.70 -16.27 11.85
CA VAL A 138 -7.06 -15.06 12.37
C VAL A 138 -6.45 -14.23 11.25
N VAL A 139 -5.75 -14.85 10.30
CA VAL A 139 -5.12 -14.15 9.18
C VAL A 139 -6.17 -13.49 8.26
N TRP A 140 -7.27 -14.17 7.96
CA TRP A 140 -8.41 -13.56 7.25
C TRP A 140 -9.09 -12.47 8.08
N GLY A 141 -9.15 -12.65 9.40
CA GLY A 141 -9.61 -11.62 10.33
C GLY A 141 -8.81 -10.32 10.21
N LEU A 142 -7.50 -10.39 9.98
CA LEU A 142 -6.68 -9.20 9.74
C LEU A 142 -7.10 -8.44 8.46
N VAL A 143 -7.52 -9.14 7.41
CA VAL A 143 -8.04 -8.50 6.19
C VAL A 143 -9.34 -7.74 6.49
N VAL A 144 -10.24 -8.37 7.25
CA VAL A 144 -11.50 -7.73 7.67
C VAL A 144 -11.21 -6.50 8.52
N ILE A 145 -10.30 -6.59 9.49
CA ILE A 145 -9.89 -5.46 10.34
C ILE A 145 -9.34 -4.33 9.47
N ALA A 146 -8.42 -4.62 8.54
CA ALA A 146 -7.80 -3.60 7.69
C ALA A 146 -8.82 -2.91 6.78
N PHE A 147 -9.77 -3.68 6.20
CA PHE A 147 -10.86 -3.12 5.42
C PHE A 147 -11.77 -2.21 6.26
N CYS A 148 -12.15 -2.66 7.46
CA CYS A 148 -12.98 -1.88 8.37
C CYS A 148 -12.26 -0.61 8.87
N GLU A 149 -10.97 -0.71 9.20
CA GLU A 149 -10.16 0.48 9.54
C GLU A 149 -10.11 1.50 8.41
N MET A 150 -9.90 1.03 7.18
CA MET A 150 -9.96 1.89 5.99
C MET A 150 -11.35 2.53 5.85
N ALA A 151 -12.42 1.75 5.94
CA ALA A 151 -13.78 2.26 5.81
C ALA A 151 -14.14 3.29 6.88
N VAL A 152 -13.77 3.04 8.14
CA VAL A 152 -13.99 3.97 9.26
C VAL A 152 -13.19 5.26 9.07
N ASN A 153 -11.89 5.16 8.76
CA ASN A 153 -11.03 6.33 8.58
C ASN A 153 -11.46 7.17 7.37
N VAL A 154 -11.75 6.54 6.24
CA VAL A 154 -12.24 7.22 5.02
C VAL A 154 -13.61 7.84 5.29
N GLY A 155 -14.56 7.09 5.85
CA GLY A 155 -15.89 7.61 6.17
C GLY A 155 -15.86 8.80 7.14
N ALA A 156 -15.02 8.74 8.16
CA ALA A 156 -14.84 9.85 9.09
C ALA A 156 -14.15 11.05 8.43
N SER A 157 -13.12 10.83 7.60
CA SER A 157 -12.39 11.92 6.92
C SER A 157 -13.26 12.70 5.93
N MET A 158 -14.28 12.06 5.32
CA MET A 158 -15.22 12.72 4.41
C MET A 158 -16.03 13.83 5.08
N ARG A 159 -16.15 13.84 6.40
CA ARG A 159 -16.83 14.93 7.15
C ARG A 159 -15.99 16.21 7.22
N PHE A 160 -14.70 16.10 6.98
CA PHE A 160 -13.72 17.19 7.09
C PHE A 160 -13.15 17.63 5.73
N THR A 161 -13.68 17.08 4.63
CA THR A 161 -13.25 17.42 3.27
C THR A 161 -14.43 17.47 2.32
N VAL A 162 -14.33 18.27 1.27
CA VAL A 162 -15.31 18.31 0.17
C VAL A 162 -15.10 17.16 -0.85
N LEU A 163 -14.14 16.28 -0.60
CA LEU A 163 -13.89 15.11 -1.44
C LEU A 163 -15.03 14.08 -1.29
N ARG A 164 -15.58 13.63 -2.42
CA ARG A 164 -16.59 12.57 -2.43
C ARG A 164 -15.94 11.19 -2.55
N ILE A 165 -16.45 10.20 -1.80
CA ILE A 165 -15.99 8.80 -1.85
C ILE A 165 -15.94 8.27 -3.31
N GLY A 166 -16.95 8.58 -4.12
CA GLY A 166 -16.98 8.15 -5.52
C GLY A 166 -15.80 8.67 -6.35
N ARG A 167 -15.27 9.87 -6.05
CA ARG A 167 -14.08 10.40 -6.71
C ARG A 167 -12.82 9.64 -6.27
N LEU A 168 -12.72 9.30 -4.98
CA LEU A 168 -11.61 8.50 -4.45
C LEU A 168 -11.60 7.10 -5.07
N VAL A 169 -12.75 6.42 -5.10
CA VAL A 169 -12.91 5.10 -5.74
C VAL A 169 -12.54 5.17 -7.22
N ARG A 170 -13.03 6.17 -7.96
CA ARG A 170 -12.70 6.36 -9.39
C ARG A 170 -11.21 6.58 -9.62
N THR A 171 -10.50 7.17 -8.66
CA THR A 171 -9.04 7.37 -8.73
C THR A 171 -8.29 6.06 -8.45
N LEU A 172 -8.75 5.24 -7.51
CA LEU A 172 -8.10 4.00 -7.11
C LEU A 172 -8.42 2.82 -8.04
N LEU A 173 -9.60 2.80 -8.64
CA LEU A 173 -10.06 1.69 -9.48
C LEU A 173 -9.12 1.35 -10.65
N PRO A 174 -8.63 2.31 -11.46
CA PRO A 174 -7.70 2.00 -12.54
C PRO A 174 -6.35 1.48 -12.03
N ILE A 175 -5.87 1.98 -10.88
CA ILE A 175 -4.64 1.49 -10.24
C ILE A 175 -4.83 0.03 -9.80
N ALA A 176 -5.95 -0.27 -9.14
CA ALA A 176 -6.29 -1.62 -8.72
C ALA A 176 -6.44 -2.58 -9.92
N ALA A 177 -7.07 -2.13 -11.02
CA ALA A 177 -7.24 -2.93 -12.23
C ALA A 177 -5.90 -3.28 -12.89
N VAL A 178 -4.99 -2.29 -13.03
CA VAL A 178 -3.65 -2.51 -13.58
C VAL A 178 -2.82 -3.42 -12.66
N THR A 179 -2.94 -3.25 -11.34
CA THR A 179 -2.29 -4.12 -10.36
C THR A 179 -2.80 -5.56 -10.44
N ALA A 180 -4.12 -5.75 -10.58
CA ALA A 180 -4.72 -7.08 -10.75
C ALA A 180 -4.26 -7.74 -12.08
N ALA A 181 -4.18 -6.98 -13.16
CA ALA A 181 -3.65 -7.47 -14.44
C ALA A 181 -2.17 -7.87 -14.32
N MET A 182 -1.35 -7.07 -13.64
CA MET A 182 0.04 -7.40 -13.32
C MET A 182 0.13 -8.70 -12.51
N TYR A 183 -0.67 -8.84 -11.45
CA TYR A 183 -0.72 -10.05 -10.64
C TYR A 183 -1.05 -11.28 -11.49
N GLY A 184 -2.10 -11.18 -12.32
CA GLY A 184 -2.49 -12.24 -13.25
C GLY A 184 -1.40 -12.61 -14.24
N ALA A 185 -0.68 -11.63 -14.79
CA ALA A 185 0.43 -11.85 -15.71
C ALA A 185 1.60 -12.59 -15.04
N VAL A 186 1.99 -12.19 -13.82
CA VAL A 186 3.04 -12.88 -13.05
C VAL A 186 2.63 -14.31 -12.76
N ARG A 187 1.39 -14.54 -12.29
CA ARG A 187 0.86 -15.90 -12.03
C ARG A 187 0.74 -16.75 -13.32
N ALA A 188 0.46 -16.15 -14.47
CA ALA A 188 0.45 -16.87 -15.75
C ALA A 188 1.87 -17.29 -16.14
N VAL A 189 2.87 -16.43 -15.98
CA VAL A 189 4.28 -16.76 -16.25
C VAL A 189 4.73 -17.98 -15.43
N LEU A 190 4.30 -18.08 -14.16
CA LEU A 190 4.58 -19.24 -13.29
C LEU A 190 4.14 -20.58 -13.90
N LEU A 191 3.06 -20.59 -14.69
CA LEU A 191 2.53 -21.80 -15.30
C LEU A 191 3.34 -22.26 -16.52
N PHE A 192 4.08 -21.35 -17.18
CA PHE A 192 4.78 -21.61 -18.44
C PHE A 192 6.30 -21.73 -18.30
N LEU A 193 6.89 -21.28 -17.19
CA LEU A 193 8.34 -21.39 -17.02
C LEU A 193 8.74 -22.68 -16.31
N PRO A 194 9.53 -23.55 -16.97
CA PRO A 194 10.01 -24.80 -16.39
C PRO A 194 11.27 -24.64 -15.52
N PHE A 195 11.69 -23.39 -15.27
CA PHE A 195 12.90 -23.09 -14.49
C PHE A 195 12.56 -22.83 -13.03
N ASP A 196 13.42 -23.29 -12.11
CA ASP A 196 13.31 -23.04 -10.68
C ASP A 196 14.48 -22.19 -10.19
N GLY A 197 14.31 -21.56 -9.00
CA GLY A 197 15.35 -20.82 -8.31
C GLY A 197 15.43 -19.34 -8.64
N VAL A 198 16.61 -18.74 -8.42
CA VAL A 198 16.81 -17.29 -8.47
C VAL A 198 16.47 -16.68 -9.84
N LEU A 199 16.78 -17.41 -10.93
CA LEU A 199 16.50 -16.93 -12.29
C LEU A 199 15.00 -16.74 -12.54
N ARG A 200 14.18 -17.70 -12.10
CA ARG A 200 12.72 -17.59 -12.19
C ARG A 200 12.20 -16.39 -11.42
N LEU A 201 12.65 -16.23 -10.17
CA LEU A 201 12.27 -15.07 -9.34
C LEU A 201 12.62 -13.74 -10.01
N MET A 202 13.79 -13.62 -10.63
CA MET A 202 14.20 -12.42 -11.36
C MET A 202 13.30 -12.14 -12.57
N ILE A 203 12.91 -13.18 -13.31
CA ILE A 203 11.99 -13.06 -14.45
C ILE A 203 10.61 -12.60 -13.97
N GLU A 204 10.08 -13.16 -12.90
CA GLU A 204 8.80 -12.78 -12.32
C GLU A 204 8.76 -11.31 -11.88
N ILE A 205 9.80 -10.86 -11.19
CA ILE A 205 9.93 -9.45 -10.79
C ILE A 205 10.01 -8.56 -12.04
N GLY A 206 10.82 -8.96 -13.03
CA GLY A 206 10.98 -8.22 -14.28
C GLY A 206 9.68 -8.12 -15.09
N VAL A 207 8.95 -9.23 -15.22
CA VAL A 207 7.65 -9.28 -15.90
C VAL A 207 6.63 -8.43 -15.15
N GLY A 208 6.55 -8.58 -13.82
CA GLY A 208 5.64 -7.80 -12.99
C GLY A 208 5.86 -6.30 -13.14
N ALA A 209 7.10 -5.84 -12.99
CA ALA A 209 7.45 -4.44 -13.15
C ALA A 209 7.19 -3.95 -14.60
N GLY A 210 7.59 -4.74 -15.60
CA GLY A 210 7.39 -4.41 -17.01
C GLY A 210 5.91 -4.28 -17.38
N VAL A 211 5.08 -5.24 -17.01
CA VAL A 211 3.63 -5.22 -17.26
C VAL A 211 2.98 -4.04 -16.55
N TYR A 212 3.33 -3.78 -15.28
CA TYR A 212 2.77 -2.66 -14.53
C TYR A 212 3.09 -1.30 -15.18
N VAL A 213 4.35 -1.07 -15.54
CA VAL A 213 4.78 0.17 -16.19
C VAL A 213 4.15 0.31 -17.58
N LEU A 214 4.12 -0.76 -18.37
CA LEU A 214 3.55 -0.76 -19.71
C LEU A 214 2.05 -0.47 -19.69
N LEU A 215 1.29 -1.14 -18.85
CA LEU A 215 -0.15 -0.89 -18.68
C LEU A 215 -0.42 0.51 -18.14
N SER A 216 0.38 0.98 -17.16
CA SER A 216 0.25 2.34 -16.62
C SER A 216 0.50 3.42 -17.68
N ALA A 217 1.46 3.20 -18.58
CA ALA A 217 1.75 4.08 -19.70
C ALA A 217 0.65 4.01 -20.78
N MET A 218 0.18 2.81 -21.12
CA MET A 218 -0.86 2.57 -22.12
C MET A 218 -2.19 3.20 -21.72
N PHE A 219 -2.61 3.01 -20.48
CA PHE A 219 -3.83 3.63 -19.94
C PHE A 219 -3.64 5.08 -19.52
N ARG A 220 -2.44 5.64 -19.69
CA ARG A 220 -2.10 7.03 -19.35
C ARG A 220 -2.56 7.42 -17.95
N LEU A 221 -2.31 6.53 -16.98
CA LEU A 221 -2.73 6.76 -15.60
C LEU A 221 -2.21 8.11 -15.09
N GLU A 222 -3.09 8.89 -14.47
CA GLU A 222 -2.73 10.17 -13.85
C GLU A 222 -1.57 9.99 -12.86
N ALA A 223 -1.63 8.93 -12.04
CA ALA A 223 -0.58 8.56 -11.10
C ALA A 223 0.79 8.33 -11.77
N PHE A 224 0.83 7.66 -12.92
CA PHE A 224 2.05 7.44 -13.68
C PHE A 224 2.68 8.75 -14.14
N ARG A 225 1.86 9.64 -14.74
CA ARG A 225 2.33 10.96 -15.22
C ARG A 225 2.87 11.82 -14.09
N GLU A 226 2.18 11.84 -12.95
CA GLU A 226 2.61 12.58 -11.76
C GLU A 226 3.89 12.01 -11.16
N THR A 227 3.99 10.69 -11.04
CA THR A 227 5.20 10.03 -10.54
C THR A 227 6.41 10.32 -11.43
N VAL A 228 6.27 10.20 -12.74
CA VAL A 228 7.34 10.53 -13.69
C VAL A 228 7.74 12.01 -13.59
N ALA A 229 6.77 12.92 -13.46
CA ALA A 229 7.05 14.35 -13.29
C ALA A 229 7.80 14.65 -11.98
N LEU A 230 7.46 13.97 -10.89
CA LEU A 230 8.15 14.11 -9.60
C LEU A 230 9.59 13.61 -9.67
N VAL A 231 9.79 12.42 -10.23
CA VAL A 231 11.14 11.84 -10.43
C VAL A 231 12.02 12.76 -11.28
N ARG A 232 11.48 13.26 -12.40
CA ARG A 232 12.20 14.19 -13.28
C ARG A 232 12.58 15.50 -12.56
N ARG A 233 11.68 16.05 -11.73
CA ARG A 233 11.98 17.26 -10.93
C ARG A 233 13.06 17.02 -9.89
N GLN A 234 13.11 15.84 -9.26
CA GLN A 234 14.17 15.51 -8.30
C GLN A 234 15.54 15.39 -8.99
N PHE A 235 15.60 14.71 -10.14
CA PHE A 235 16.83 14.59 -10.91
C PHE A 235 17.38 15.95 -11.37
N LEU A 236 16.52 16.86 -11.82
CA LEU A 236 16.92 18.21 -12.22
C LEU A 236 17.44 19.03 -11.03
N ARG A 237 16.85 18.88 -9.84
CA ARG A 237 17.33 19.54 -8.61
C ARG A 237 18.69 18.99 -8.15
N SER A 238 18.88 17.69 -8.19
CA SER A 238 20.18 17.06 -7.83
C SER A 238 21.30 17.50 -8.78
N ALA A 239 21.00 17.60 -10.08
CA ALA A 239 21.96 18.08 -11.07
C ALA A 239 22.36 19.55 -10.84
N GLN A 240 21.40 20.40 -10.41
CA GLN A 240 21.67 21.81 -10.10
C GLN A 240 22.47 21.97 -8.80
N SER A 241 22.24 21.16 -7.78
CA SER A 241 23.03 21.23 -6.54
C SER A 241 24.48 20.76 -6.73
N SER A 242 24.71 19.81 -7.64
CA SER A 242 26.06 19.33 -7.98
C SER A 242 26.89 20.35 -8.79
N SER A 243 26.21 21.21 -9.58
CA SER A 243 26.89 22.27 -10.34
C SER A 243 27.17 23.55 -9.55
N SER A 244 26.56 23.72 -8.37
CA SER A 244 26.77 24.87 -7.48
C SER A 244 27.90 24.66 -6.46
N THR A 245 28.53 23.48 -6.45
CA THR A 245 29.59 23.10 -5.48
C THR A 245 30.99 23.00 -6.14
N MET A 246 31.08 23.32 -7.44
CA MET A 246 32.30 23.55 -8.18
C MET A 246 32.56 25.06 -8.35
#